data_166b1034041e24988bf781a1880551d5
#
_entry.id   166b1034041e24988bf781a1880551d5
#
_cell.length_a   1.000
_cell.length_b   1.000
_cell.length_c   1.000
_cell.angle_alpha   90.00
_cell.angle_beta   90.00
_cell.angle_gamma   90.00
#
_symmetry.space_group_name_H-M   'P 1'
#
loop_
_entity.id
_entity.type
_entity.pdbx_description
1 polymer ?
#
loop_
_entity_poly.entity_id
_entity_poly.type
_entity_poly.pdbx_seq_one_letter_code
_entity_poly.pdbx_strand_id
1 'polypeptide(L)'
;MQPDRLELEITESVLIDNFSKGTSILRRLKSLGVRIAMDDFGTGYSSLSYLQSFPFDKIKIDQSFISNVERNAQSATIVRAVIGLAKGLGLPVLAEGVETKEQLAFLTREACDQVQGYFIGRPYPIEHYAELIGCSATASRKFLVA
;
A
#
# COMPACT_ATOMS: atom_id res chain seq x y z
N MET A 1 -9.23 21.17 2.11
CA MET A 1 -8.23 20.07 2.17
C MET A 1 -7.42 20.12 0.89
N GLN A 2 -6.11 20.02 0.96
CA GLN A 2 -5.26 19.96 -0.23
C GLN A 2 -5.47 18.59 -0.93
N PRO A 3 -5.63 18.55 -2.25
CA PRO A 3 -5.93 17.31 -2.97
C PRO A 3 -4.86 16.21 -2.81
N ASP A 4 -3.60 16.59 -2.65
CA ASP A 4 -2.47 15.69 -2.43
C ASP A 4 -2.49 14.97 -1.06
N ARG A 5 -3.39 15.41 -0.15
CA ARG A 5 -3.67 14.74 1.13
C ARG A 5 -4.80 13.72 1.03
N LEU A 6 -5.45 13.61 -0.11
CA LEU A 6 -6.46 12.59 -0.39
C LEU A 6 -5.81 11.47 -1.21
N GLU A 7 -5.92 10.25 -0.73
CA GLU A 7 -5.54 9.04 -1.43
C GLU A 7 -6.78 8.20 -1.67
N LEU A 8 -7.01 7.79 -2.92
CA LEU A 8 -8.10 6.90 -3.30
C LEU A 8 -7.53 5.51 -3.50
N GLU A 9 -8.15 4.53 -2.90
CA GLU A 9 -7.81 3.12 -3.04
C GLU A 9 -8.72 2.48 -4.08
N ILE A 10 -8.14 1.74 -5.00
CA ILE A 10 -8.85 1.11 -6.11
C ILE A 10 -8.41 -0.34 -6.19
N THR A 11 -9.35 -1.24 -6.02
CA THR A 11 -9.10 -2.68 -6.15
C THR A 11 -8.87 -3.06 -7.62
N GLU A 12 -8.10 -4.10 -7.83
CA GLU A 12 -7.76 -4.61 -9.15
C GLU A 12 -9.01 -4.94 -9.99
N SER A 13 -10.05 -5.53 -9.40
CA SER A 13 -11.27 -5.94 -10.08
C SER A 13 -12.04 -4.78 -10.72
N VAL A 14 -12.03 -3.60 -10.11
CA VAL A 14 -12.72 -2.41 -10.64
C VAL A 14 -12.10 -1.93 -11.96
N LEU A 15 -10.82 -2.19 -12.18
CA LEU A 15 -10.09 -1.76 -13.38
C LEU A 15 -10.34 -2.66 -14.59
N ILE A 16 -10.71 -3.92 -14.36
CA ILE A 16 -10.88 -4.92 -15.42
C ILE A 16 -12.14 -4.65 -16.24
N ASP A 17 -13.24 -4.23 -15.59
CA ASP A 17 -14.55 -4.12 -16.23
C ASP A 17 -14.65 -3.01 -17.30
N ASN A 18 -13.86 -1.94 -17.20
CA ASN A 18 -13.90 -0.84 -18.18
C ASN A 18 -12.57 -0.09 -18.27
N PHE A 19 -11.56 -0.73 -18.83
CA PHE A 19 -10.18 -0.23 -18.90
C PHE A 19 -10.04 1.20 -19.43
N SER A 20 -10.60 1.49 -20.61
CA SER A 20 -10.45 2.83 -21.25
C SER A 20 -11.14 3.94 -20.46
N LYS A 21 -12.33 3.66 -19.94
CA LYS A 21 -13.10 4.61 -19.12
C LYS A 21 -12.44 4.81 -17.75
N GLY A 22 -11.97 3.73 -17.12
CA GLY A 22 -11.22 3.78 -15.86
C GLY A 22 -9.96 4.64 -15.98
N THR A 23 -9.16 4.41 -17.00
CA THR A 23 -7.92 5.18 -17.25
C THR A 23 -8.22 6.69 -17.39
N SER A 24 -9.26 7.05 -18.12
CA SER A 24 -9.65 8.45 -18.30
C SER A 24 -10.04 9.12 -16.99
N ILE A 25 -10.84 8.42 -16.16
CA ILE A 25 -11.28 8.92 -14.83
C ILE A 25 -10.07 9.10 -13.92
N LEU A 26 -9.17 8.10 -13.84
CA LEU A 26 -8.00 8.17 -12.99
C LEU A 26 -7.05 9.31 -13.37
N ARG A 27 -6.82 9.51 -14.68
CA ARG A 27 -6.01 10.65 -15.14
C ARG A 27 -6.63 11.99 -14.77
N ARG A 28 -7.96 12.11 -14.80
CA ARG A 28 -8.66 13.32 -14.34
C ARG A 28 -8.51 13.53 -12.84
N LEU A 29 -8.61 12.47 -12.04
CA LEU A 29 -8.37 12.55 -10.59
C LEU A 29 -6.93 12.96 -10.29
N LYS A 30 -5.97 12.39 -10.99
CA LYS A 30 -4.55 12.78 -10.89
C LYS A 30 -4.32 14.25 -11.23
N SER A 31 -5.00 14.77 -12.28
CA SER A 31 -4.88 16.18 -12.64
C SER A 31 -5.42 17.14 -11.57
N LEU A 32 -6.27 16.66 -10.66
CA LEU A 32 -6.72 17.40 -9.47
C LEU A 32 -5.71 17.33 -8.31
N GLY A 33 -4.64 16.53 -8.45
CA GLY A 33 -3.62 16.35 -7.40
C GLY A 33 -3.91 15.22 -6.42
N VAL A 34 -4.97 14.43 -6.62
CA VAL A 34 -5.32 13.30 -5.77
C VAL A 34 -4.34 12.14 -5.98
N ARG A 35 -3.95 11.46 -4.92
CA ARG A 35 -3.14 10.23 -4.99
C ARG A 35 -4.03 9.01 -5.20
N ILE A 36 -3.48 8.00 -5.88
CA ILE A 36 -4.19 6.76 -6.22
C ILE A 36 -3.34 5.58 -5.81
N ALA A 37 -3.86 4.75 -4.91
CA ALA A 37 -3.26 3.50 -4.48
C ALA A 37 -3.99 2.32 -5.14
N MET A 38 -3.23 1.33 -5.59
CA MET A 38 -3.76 0.05 -6.03
C MET A 38 -3.91 -0.87 -4.83
N ASP A 39 -5.14 -1.26 -4.53
CA ASP A 39 -5.50 -2.08 -3.38
C ASP A 39 -5.65 -3.56 -3.74
N ASP A 40 -5.53 -4.44 -2.74
CA ASP A 40 -5.68 -5.91 -2.84
C ASP A 40 -4.78 -6.55 -3.92
N PHE A 41 -3.60 -5.97 -4.17
CA PHE A 41 -2.73 -6.45 -5.23
C PHE A 41 -2.27 -7.90 -5.01
N GLY A 42 -2.45 -8.72 -6.05
CA GLY A 42 -2.07 -10.12 -6.08
C GLY A 42 -3.21 -11.10 -5.78
N THR A 43 -4.41 -10.61 -5.44
CA THR A 43 -5.57 -11.47 -5.18
C THR A 43 -6.36 -11.81 -6.45
N GLY A 44 -6.11 -11.10 -7.55
CA GLY A 44 -6.84 -11.22 -8.82
C GLY A 44 -5.95 -11.57 -10.01
N TYR A 45 -6.45 -11.28 -11.21
CA TYR A 45 -5.74 -11.47 -12.48
C TYR A 45 -4.89 -10.23 -12.82
N SER A 46 -3.88 -9.94 -11.99
CA SER A 46 -3.01 -8.79 -12.20
C SER A 46 -2.32 -8.85 -13.55
N SER A 47 -2.81 -8.06 -14.50
CA SER A 47 -2.07 -7.80 -15.72
C SER A 47 -1.04 -6.70 -15.46
N LEU A 48 0.25 -7.02 -15.58
CA LEU A 48 1.34 -6.03 -15.53
C LEU A 48 1.11 -4.83 -16.43
N SER A 49 0.36 -5.04 -17.55
CA SER A 49 0.00 -3.96 -18.46
C SER A 49 -0.89 -2.90 -17.81
N TYR A 50 -1.72 -3.28 -16.81
CA TYR A 50 -2.53 -2.32 -16.08
C TYR A 50 -1.67 -1.42 -15.20
N LEU A 51 -0.71 -2.00 -14.45
CA LEU A 51 0.21 -1.23 -13.62
C LEU A 51 1.01 -0.19 -14.41
N GLN A 52 1.41 -0.53 -15.65
CA GLN A 52 2.13 0.40 -16.51
C GLN A 52 1.24 1.48 -17.12
N SER A 53 -0.05 1.20 -17.30
CA SER A 53 -0.99 2.09 -18.02
C SER A 53 -1.69 3.08 -17.11
N PHE A 54 -1.84 2.74 -15.83
CA PHE A 54 -2.52 3.58 -14.83
C PHE A 54 -1.51 4.39 -14.02
N PRO A 55 -1.84 5.64 -13.66
CA PRO A 55 -0.95 6.53 -12.91
C PRO A 55 -1.06 6.29 -11.41
N PHE A 56 -0.70 5.09 -10.94
CA PHE A 56 -0.66 4.78 -9.51
C PHE A 56 0.47 5.51 -8.80
N ASP A 57 0.25 5.82 -7.53
CA ASP A 57 1.24 6.40 -6.62
C ASP A 57 1.75 5.38 -5.60
N LYS A 58 1.04 4.26 -5.43
CA LYS A 58 1.34 3.24 -4.41
C LYS A 58 0.71 1.90 -4.78
N ILE A 59 1.32 0.82 -4.32
CA ILE A 59 0.76 -0.54 -4.34
C ILE A 59 0.57 -1.01 -2.90
N LYS A 60 -0.61 -1.58 -2.59
CA LYS A 60 -0.94 -2.19 -1.30
C LYS A 60 -0.95 -3.71 -1.45
N ILE A 61 -0.22 -4.40 -0.59
CA ILE A 61 -0.22 -5.87 -0.53
C ILE A 61 -1.30 -6.31 0.44
N ASP A 62 -2.23 -7.13 -0.04
CA ASP A 62 -3.34 -7.64 0.75
C ASP A 62 -2.88 -8.43 1.98
N GLN A 63 -3.61 -8.26 3.08
CA GLN A 63 -3.35 -8.88 4.38
C GLN A 63 -3.29 -10.42 4.32
N SER A 64 -3.98 -11.07 3.38
CA SER A 64 -3.98 -12.54 3.27
C SER A 64 -2.59 -13.10 2.98
N PHE A 65 -1.76 -12.36 2.23
CA PHE A 65 -0.37 -12.73 1.98
C PHE A 65 0.50 -12.47 3.21
N ILE A 66 0.28 -11.35 3.91
CA ILE A 66 1.07 -10.96 5.08
C ILE A 66 0.80 -11.89 6.27
N SER A 67 -0.45 -12.26 6.50
CA SER A 67 -0.84 -13.15 7.61
C SER A 67 -0.15 -14.52 7.55
N ASN A 68 0.22 -14.98 6.36
CA ASN A 68 0.81 -16.30 6.13
C ASN A 68 2.31 -16.26 5.79
N VAL A 69 2.94 -15.10 5.73
CA VAL A 69 4.30 -14.92 5.22
C VAL A 69 5.37 -15.74 5.97
N GLU A 70 5.13 -16.05 7.24
CA GLU A 70 6.06 -16.83 8.08
C GLU A 70 5.94 -18.34 7.87
N ARG A 71 4.74 -18.80 7.54
CA ARG A 71 4.38 -20.22 7.52
C ARG A 71 4.22 -20.76 6.11
N ASN A 72 4.07 -19.89 5.13
CA ASN A 72 3.82 -20.27 3.74
C ASN A 72 4.88 -19.65 2.83
N ALA A 73 5.77 -20.50 2.30
CA ALA A 73 6.82 -20.07 1.38
C ALA A 73 6.28 -19.44 0.09
N GLN A 74 5.08 -19.84 -0.34
CA GLN A 74 4.42 -19.25 -1.51
C GLN A 74 3.99 -17.83 -1.22
N SER A 75 3.37 -17.54 -0.06
CA SER A 75 3.03 -16.18 0.36
C SER A 75 4.27 -15.30 0.44
N ALA A 76 5.35 -15.79 1.05
CA ALA A 76 6.62 -15.07 1.11
C ALA A 76 7.18 -14.77 -0.29
N THR A 77 7.07 -15.71 -1.23
CA THR A 77 7.52 -15.52 -2.60
C THR A 77 6.68 -14.47 -3.34
N ILE A 78 5.36 -14.49 -3.15
CA ILE A 78 4.45 -13.49 -3.74
C ILE A 78 4.79 -12.10 -3.21
N VAL A 79 4.93 -11.94 -1.89
CA VAL A 79 5.28 -10.65 -1.28
C VAL A 79 6.60 -10.11 -1.84
N ARG A 80 7.65 -10.93 -1.95
CA ARG A 80 8.93 -10.55 -2.57
C ARG A 80 8.76 -10.11 -4.03
N ALA A 81 7.97 -10.87 -4.79
CA ALA A 81 7.73 -10.56 -6.20
C ALA A 81 7.02 -9.21 -6.36
N VAL A 82 6.00 -8.92 -5.52
CA VAL A 82 5.28 -7.65 -5.54
C VAL A 82 6.19 -6.49 -5.16
N ILE A 83 6.99 -6.63 -4.10
CA ILE A 83 7.95 -5.60 -3.68
C ILE A 83 8.98 -5.34 -4.79
N GLY A 84 9.52 -6.40 -5.40
CA GLY A 84 10.48 -6.28 -6.49
C GLY A 84 9.90 -5.60 -7.72
N LEU A 85 8.67 -5.96 -8.09
CA LEU A 85 7.94 -5.35 -9.19
C LEU A 85 7.70 -3.86 -8.95
N ALA A 86 7.17 -3.50 -7.80
CA ALA A 86 6.87 -2.12 -7.44
C ALA A 86 8.14 -1.25 -7.46
N LYS A 87 9.26 -1.76 -6.93
CA LYS A 87 10.57 -1.10 -7.01
C LYS A 87 11.00 -0.87 -8.46
N GLY A 88 10.82 -1.87 -9.32
CA GLY A 88 11.13 -1.74 -10.75
C GLY A 88 10.30 -0.67 -11.46
N LEU A 89 9.09 -0.41 -10.96
CA LEU A 89 8.19 0.63 -11.46
C LEU A 89 8.36 1.99 -10.76
N GLY A 90 9.19 2.06 -9.73
CA GLY A 90 9.38 3.27 -8.93
C GLY A 90 8.19 3.60 -8.01
N LEU A 91 7.36 2.59 -7.67
CA LEU A 91 6.18 2.75 -6.82
C LEU A 91 6.49 2.28 -5.39
N PRO A 92 6.13 3.06 -4.36
CA PRO A 92 6.20 2.61 -2.97
C PRO A 92 5.19 1.49 -2.72
N VAL A 93 5.52 0.62 -1.76
CA VAL A 93 4.69 -0.52 -1.34
C VAL A 93 4.25 -0.34 0.11
N LEU A 94 2.96 -0.55 0.34
CA LEU A 94 2.36 -0.68 1.67
C LEU A 94 1.94 -2.13 1.91
N ALA A 95 2.44 -2.77 2.96
CA ALA A 95 1.98 -4.08 3.41
C ALA A 95 0.90 -3.92 4.49
N GLU A 96 -0.25 -4.56 4.29
CA GLU A 96 -1.40 -4.49 5.18
C GLU A 96 -1.49 -5.68 6.13
N GLY A 97 -2.17 -5.49 7.27
CA GLY A 97 -2.44 -6.56 8.21
C GLY A 97 -1.21 -7.09 8.94
N VAL A 98 -0.23 -6.22 9.24
CA VAL A 98 0.93 -6.58 10.07
C VAL A 98 0.49 -6.71 11.52
N GLU A 99 0.52 -7.93 12.07
CA GLU A 99 0.05 -8.26 13.40
C GLU A 99 1.15 -8.80 14.32
N THR A 100 2.30 -9.22 13.77
CA THR A 100 3.40 -9.81 14.54
C THR A 100 4.73 -9.11 14.27
N LYS A 101 5.64 -9.25 15.25
CA LYS A 101 7.02 -8.76 15.11
C LYS A 101 7.77 -9.47 13.99
N GLU A 102 7.49 -10.73 13.79
CA GLU A 102 8.11 -11.60 12.80
C GLU A 102 7.72 -11.16 11.37
N GLN A 103 6.44 -10.82 11.16
CA GLN A 103 5.95 -10.23 9.90
C GLN A 103 6.65 -8.90 9.63
N LEU A 104 6.74 -8.01 10.63
CA LEU A 104 7.45 -6.75 10.49
C LEU A 104 8.92 -6.95 10.15
N ALA A 105 9.60 -7.91 10.82
CA ALA A 105 11.00 -8.23 10.56
C ALA A 105 11.20 -8.76 9.13
N PHE A 106 10.28 -9.61 8.64
CA PHE A 106 10.29 -10.08 7.26
C PHE A 106 10.17 -8.92 6.28
N LEU A 107 9.15 -8.07 6.42
CA LEU A 107 8.92 -6.92 5.54
C LEU A 107 10.08 -5.91 5.55
N THR A 108 10.68 -5.69 6.71
CA THR A 108 11.88 -4.84 6.85
C THR A 108 13.07 -5.41 6.07
N ARG A 109 13.29 -6.72 6.15
CA ARG A 109 14.37 -7.42 5.41
C ARG A 109 14.16 -7.35 3.90
N GLU A 110 12.92 -7.47 3.44
CA GLU A 110 12.57 -7.34 2.02
C GLU A 110 12.52 -5.86 1.56
N ALA A 111 12.78 -4.91 2.47
CA ALA A 111 12.76 -3.47 2.22
C ALA A 111 11.42 -2.98 1.66
N CYS A 112 10.31 -3.42 2.29
CA CYS A 112 9.00 -2.83 2.11
C CYS A 112 8.99 -1.39 2.62
N ASP A 113 8.38 -0.46 1.88
CA ASP A 113 8.45 0.97 2.18
C ASP A 113 7.56 1.37 3.36
N GLN A 114 6.37 0.79 3.44
CA GLN A 114 5.35 1.14 4.42
C GLN A 114 4.67 -0.12 4.97
N VAL A 115 4.20 -0.05 6.21
CA VAL A 115 3.46 -1.13 6.86
C VAL A 115 2.26 -0.57 7.62
N GLN A 116 1.15 -1.33 7.62
CA GLN A 116 -0.06 -1.02 8.36
C GLN A 116 -0.59 -2.29 9.01
N GLY A 117 -1.10 -2.18 10.24
CA GLY A 117 -1.71 -3.32 10.94
C GLY A 117 -1.74 -3.15 12.45
N TYR A 118 -2.36 -4.10 13.13
CA TYR A 118 -2.61 -4.02 14.57
C TYR A 118 -1.34 -4.09 15.42
N PHE A 119 -0.25 -4.60 14.87
CA PHE A 119 1.05 -4.55 15.54
C PHE A 119 1.60 -3.12 15.65
N ILE A 120 1.29 -2.26 14.67
CA ILE A 120 1.71 -0.86 14.65
C ILE A 120 0.76 -0.02 15.51
N GLY A 121 -0.55 -0.23 15.35
CA GLY A 121 -1.58 0.46 16.10
C GLY A 121 -2.97 0.06 15.65
N ARG A 122 -3.95 0.15 16.53
CA ARG A 122 -5.36 -0.09 16.22
C ARG A 122 -6.04 1.25 15.90
N PRO A 123 -7.12 1.25 15.12
CA PRO A 123 -7.91 2.45 14.92
C PRO A 123 -8.51 2.93 16.25
N TYR A 124 -8.17 4.16 16.63
CA TYR A 124 -8.73 4.86 17.78
C TYR A 124 -9.04 6.31 17.40
N PRO A 125 -9.87 7.03 18.17
CA PRO A 125 -10.05 8.46 17.99
C PRO A 125 -8.70 9.20 17.95
N ILE A 126 -8.61 10.27 17.17
CA ILE A 126 -7.36 10.99 16.92
C ILE A 126 -6.71 11.50 18.20
N GLU A 127 -7.51 11.79 19.22
CA GLU A 127 -7.06 12.26 20.54
C GLU A 127 -6.16 11.25 21.24
N HIS A 128 -6.37 9.95 20.97
CA HIS A 128 -5.53 8.86 21.50
C HIS A 128 -4.08 8.95 20.98
N TYR A 129 -3.90 9.52 19.82
CA TYR A 129 -2.61 9.68 19.16
C TYR A 129 -2.04 11.10 19.28
N ALA A 130 -2.60 11.93 20.16
CA ALA A 130 -2.21 13.34 20.33
C ALA A 130 -0.71 13.53 20.59
N GLU A 131 -0.09 12.65 21.38
CA GLU A 131 1.36 12.67 21.64
C GLU A 131 2.19 12.36 20.40
N LEU A 132 1.72 11.41 19.55
CA LEU A 132 2.38 11.07 18.28
C LEU A 132 2.26 12.19 17.25
N ILE A 133 1.17 12.94 17.28
CA ILE A 133 0.89 14.04 16.35
C ILE A 133 1.51 15.34 16.86
N GLY A 134 1.52 15.58 18.17
CA GLY A 134 2.04 16.77 18.82
C GLY A 134 3.57 16.79 18.96
N CYS A 135 4.24 15.64 18.92
CA CYS A 135 5.69 15.51 18.86
C CYS A 135 6.24 15.75 17.44
N SER A 136 5.78 16.78 16.76
CA SER A 136 6.48 17.28 15.59
C SER A 136 7.78 17.92 16.07
N ALA A 137 8.90 17.43 15.67
CA ALA A 137 10.14 18.12 15.36
C ALA A 137 11.43 17.35 15.67
N THR A 138 11.39 16.17 16.35
CA THR A 138 12.67 15.52 16.69
C THR A 138 12.76 14.01 16.44
N ALA A 139 11.82 13.41 15.74
CA ALA A 139 11.91 11.99 15.39
C ALA A 139 11.66 11.81 13.88
N SER A 140 12.73 11.87 13.11
CA SER A 140 12.82 11.18 11.82
C SER A 140 12.51 9.70 12.03
N ARG A 141 11.26 9.32 12.01
CA ARG A 141 10.85 7.91 12.02
C ARG A 141 10.20 7.57 10.71
N LYS A 142 10.86 6.64 10.01
CA LYS A 142 10.51 6.02 8.74
C LYS A 142 9.21 5.18 8.77
N PHE A 143 8.25 5.47 9.64
CA PHE A 143 6.99 4.78 9.67
C PHE A 143 5.87 5.81 9.56
N LEU A 144 5.38 6.02 8.35
CA LEU A 144 4.07 6.63 8.17
C LEU A 144 3.02 5.55 8.46
N VAL A 145 2.26 5.74 9.53
CA VAL A 145 1.01 5.03 9.76
C VAL A 145 0.00 5.62 8.80
N ALA A 146 -0.43 4.84 7.83
CA ALA A 146 -1.55 5.20 6.96
C ALA A 146 -2.87 4.82 7.62
#